data_7b6509ec6d82a6e8978694d73e655bfc
#
_entry.id   7b6509ec6d82a6e8978694d73e655bfc
#
_cell.length_a   1.000
_cell.length_b   1.000
_cell.length_c   1.000
_cell.angle_alpha   90.00
_cell.angle_beta   90.00
_cell.angle_gamma   90.00
#
_symmetry.space_group_name_H-M   'P 1'
#
loop_
_entity.id
_entity.type
_entity.pdbx_description
1 polymer ?
#
loop_
_entity_poly.entity_id
_entity_poly.type
_entity_poly.pdbx_seq_one_letter_code
_entity_poly.pdbx_strand_id
1 'polypeptide(L)'
;EAKEKFPLLDEESIRGAMWDPDAGLVTPRSQDVVNFAVESAKEKGALSTYTNTPAVGFEIKDSRITGVKTDKGTIKTNKVVIASGIWGPLMGEMAGVPIPLMPVEHPLLFFGPLPEIQGTDEFLVYPLLRDQGNSAYVRDTGRLHGGMLEWGYYEDKEPRLVDPEDIGNPEKTMTSDSMRHLNLEEIAEPLEKAFETTPILNELGWDERSSFNGLLSVTSDAGSLIGESPEVRGF
;
A
#
# COMPACT_ATOMS: atom_id res chain seq x y z
N GLU A 1 -11.05 -20.97 -21.19
CA GLU A 1 -11.14 -21.27 -19.74
C GLU A 1 -10.69 -20.07 -18.89
N ALA A 2 -9.47 -19.52 -19.08
CA ALA A 2 -9.04 -18.31 -18.35
C ALA A 2 -9.95 -17.11 -18.63
N LYS A 3 -10.29 -16.89 -19.91
CA LYS A 3 -11.21 -15.83 -20.34
C LYS A 3 -12.64 -16.00 -19.83
N GLU A 4 -13.08 -17.22 -19.55
CA GLU A 4 -14.38 -17.45 -18.89
C GLU A 4 -14.38 -16.98 -17.43
N LYS A 5 -13.22 -17.00 -16.75
CA LYS A 5 -13.04 -16.50 -15.39
C LYS A 5 -12.84 -14.99 -15.36
N PHE A 6 -12.04 -14.47 -16.26
CA PHE A 6 -11.75 -13.04 -16.40
C PHE A 6 -12.03 -12.61 -17.85
N PRO A 7 -13.26 -12.16 -18.17
CA PRO A 7 -13.70 -11.89 -19.54
C PRO A 7 -12.92 -10.79 -20.26
N LEU A 8 -12.24 -9.91 -19.51
CA LEU A 8 -11.47 -8.77 -20.04
C LEU A 8 -10.08 -9.19 -20.58
N LEU A 9 -9.68 -10.45 -20.34
CA LEU A 9 -8.40 -11.00 -20.77
C LEU A 9 -8.35 -11.22 -22.29
N ASP A 10 -7.27 -10.87 -22.93
CA ASP A 10 -6.94 -11.37 -24.27
C ASP A 10 -6.28 -12.75 -24.15
N GLU A 11 -6.97 -13.79 -24.58
CA GLU A 11 -6.49 -15.17 -24.49
C GLU A 11 -5.32 -15.48 -25.43
N GLU A 12 -5.10 -14.67 -26.48
CA GLU A 12 -3.98 -14.85 -27.39
C GLU A 12 -2.67 -14.29 -26.80
N SER A 13 -2.75 -13.39 -25.84
CA SER A 13 -1.60 -12.79 -25.15
C SER A 13 -0.96 -13.71 -24.12
N ILE A 14 -1.64 -14.78 -23.69
CA ILE A 14 -1.19 -15.67 -22.61
C ILE A 14 -0.92 -17.09 -23.10
N ARG A 15 -0.04 -17.80 -22.40
CA ARG A 15 0.25 -19.22 -22.66
C ARG A 15 -0.52 -20.16 -21.75
N GLY A 16 -1.05 -19.67 -20.66
CA GLY A 16 -1.80 -20.42 -19.67
C GLY A 16 -2.07 -19.57 -18.42
N ALA A 17 -2.92 -20.09 -17.55
CA ALA A 17 -3.28 -19.46 -16.30
C ALA A 17 -3.40 -20.48 -15.18
N MET A 18 -3.16 -20.02 -13.95
CA MET A 18 -3.46 -20.76 -12.73
C MET A 18 -4.68 -20.11 -12.06
N TRP A 19 -5.64 -20.94 -11.69
CA TRP A 19 -6.79 -20.50 -10.91
C TRP A 19 -6.60 -20.82 -9.42
N ASP A 20 -6.67 -19.77 -8.58
CA ASP A 20 -6.66 -19.89 -7.12
C ASP A 20 -8.04 -19.52 -6.57
N PRO A 21 -8.86 -20.50 -6.14
CA PRO A 21 -10.19 -20.25 -5.60
C PRO A 21 -10.17 -19.74 -4.15
N ASP A 22 -9.03 -19.86 -3.45
CA ASP A 22 -8.90 -19.54 -2.03
C ASP A 22 -8.42 -18.09 -1.80
N ALA A 23 -8.22 -17.32 -2.89
CA ALA A 23 -7.96 -15.89 -2.78
C ALA A 23 -9.15 -15.15 -2.17
N GLY A 24 -8.86 -14.13 -1.39
CA GLY A 24 -9.88 -13.35 -0.66
C GLY A 24 -9.75 -11.84 -0.87
N LEU A 25 -10.86 -11.16 -0.70
CA LEU A 25 -10.94 -9.71 -0.66
C LEU A 25 -11.45 -9.26 0.71
N VAL A 26 -10.76 -8.29 1.31
CA VAL A 26 -11.24 -7.63 2.53
C VAL A 26 -12.32 -6.62 2.16
N THR A 27 -13.55 -6.86 2.61
CA THR A 27 -14.70 -5.99 2.31
C THR A 27 -15.26 -5.35 3.59
N PRO A 28 -15.76 -4.12 3.52
CA PRO A 28 -15.72 -3.22 2.37
C PRO A 28 -14.30 -2.72 2.04
N ARG A 29 -13.44 -2.48 3.03
CA ARG A 29 -12.05 -2.01 2.87
C ARG A 29 -11.19 -2.44 4.05
N SER A 30 -9.89 -2.54 3.84
CA SER A 30 -8.91 -2.86 4.92
C SER A 30 -9.00 -1.87 6.08
N GLN A 31 -9.27 -0.60 5.82
CA GLN A 31 -9.45 0.43 6.84
C GLN A 31 -10.62 0.13 7.79
N ASP A 32 -11.71 -0.44 7.30
CA ASP A 32 -12.88 -0.74 8.14
C ASP A 32 -12.57 -1.87 9.12
N VAL A 33 -11.73 -2.84 8.74
CA VAL A 33 -11.24 -3.89 9.65
C VAL A 33 -10.39 -3.28 10.77
N VAL A 34 -9.49 -2.36 10.42
CA VAL A 34 -8.66 -1.65 11.41
C VAL A 34 -9.54 -0.82 12.34
N ASN A 35 -10.49 -0.06 11.81
CA ASN A 35 -11.42 0.74 12.61
C ASN A 35 -12.23 -0.13 13.58
N PHE A 36 -12.73 -1.26 13.10
CA PHE A 36 -13.45 -2.21 13.96
C PHE A 36 -12.58 -2.73 15.11
N ALA A 37 -11.34 -3.11 14.82
CA ALA A 37 -10.39 -3.58 15.83
C ALA A 37 -10.07 -2.49 16.87
N VAL A 38 -9.86 -1.25 16.41
CA VAL A 38 -9.60 -0.08 17.25
C VAL A 38 -10.79 0.20 18.18
N GLU A 39 -12.00 0.28 17.65
CA GLU A 39 -13.20 0.55 18.46
C GLU A 39 -13.46 -0.58 19.46
N SER A 40 -13.33 -1.85 19.06
CA SER A 40 -13.46 -2.98 19.96
C SER A 40 -12.44 -2.94 21.12
N ALA A 41 -11.20 -2.52 20.85
CA ALA A 41 -10.18 -2.40 21.87
C ALA A 41 -10.45 -1.22 22.83
N LYS A 42 -10.97 -0.10 22.31
CA LYS A 42 -11.40 1.06 23.13
C LYS A 42 -12.55 0.70 24.06
N GLU A 43 -13.58 0.02 23.56
CA GLU A 43 -14.73 -0.42 24.34
C GLU A 43 -14.32 -1.32 25.51
N LYS A 44 -13.28 -2.14 25.34
CA LYS A 44 -12.69 -2.99 26.38
C LYS A 44 -11.74 -2.23 27.32
N GLY A 45 -11.53 -0.94 27.11
CA GLY A 45 -10.58 -0.14 27.89
C GLY A 45 -9.11 -0.52 27.68
N ALA A 46 -8.81 -1.28 26.63
CA ALA A 46 -7.45 -1.76 26.34
C ALA A 46 -6.65 -0.79 25.44
N LEU A 47 -7.31 0.22 24.84
CA LEU A 47 -6.69 1.13 23.90
C LEU A 47 -7.12 2.57 24.15
N SER A 48 -6.14 3.49 24.11
CA SER A 48 -6.34 4.92 23.95
C SER A 48 -5.66 5.39 22.68
N THR A 49 -6.34 6.18 21.85
CA THR A 49 -5.80 6.72 20.60
C THR A 49 -5.64 8.23 20.71
N TYR A 50 -4.53 8.73 20.20
CA TYR A 50 -4.20 10.16 20.17
C TYR A 50 -3.89 10.55 18.72
N THR A 51 -4.91 11.02 18.01
CA THR A 51 -4.73 11.55 16.65
C THR A 51 -4.06 12.93 16.67
N ASN A 52 -3.44 13.31 15.56
CA ASN A 52 -2.71 14.58 15.44
C ASN A 52 -1.71 14.79 16.59
N THR A 53 -1.01 13.73 16.96
CA THR A 53 -0.05 13.71 18.05
C THR A 53 1.18 12.94 17.59
N PRO A 54 2.03 13.56 16.76
CA PRO A 54 3.21 12.91 16.23
C PRO A 54 4.21 12.57 17.34
N ALA A 55 4.81 11.39 17.25
CA ALA A 55 6.02 11.09 18.01
C ALA A 55 7.18 11.88 17.39
N VAL A 56 7.87 12.66 18.23
CA VAL A 56 8.99 13.53 17.82
C VAL A 56 10.31 13.08 18.44
N GLY A 57 10.34 11.95 19.11
CA GLY A 57 11.54 11.36 19.69
C GLY A 57 11.24 10.40 20.83
N PHE A 58 12.29 9.87 21.43
CA PHE A 58 12.20 8.92 22.55
C PHE A 58 13.00 9.43 23.76
N GLU A 59 12.57 9.05 24.96
CA GLU A 59 13.38 9.12 26.16
C GLU A 59 14.07 7.77 26.36
N ILE A 60 15.38 7.76 26.30
CA ILE A 60 16.21 6.56 26.45
C ILE A 60 17.16 6.78 27.63
N LYS A 61 17.22 5.84 28.55
CA LYS A 61 18.14 5.83 29.67
C LYS A 61 18.73 4.43 29.83
N ASP A 62 20.04 4.35 29.94
CA ASP A 62 20.77 3.07 30.10
C ASP A 62 20.40 2.04 29.01
N SER A 63 20.34 2.49 27.74
CA SER A 63 19.91 1.69 26.58
C SER A 63 18.50 1.08 26.74
N ARG A 64 17.58 1.78 27.39
CA ARG A 64 16.19 1.35 27.58
C ARG A 64 15.21 2.49 27.34
N ILE A 65 14.09 2.20 26.68
CA ILE A 65 12.99 3.14 26.55
C ILE A 65 12.42 3.51 27.91
N THR A 66 12.18 4.78 28.14
CA THR A 66 11.51 5.32 29.33
C THR A 66 10.33 6.24 28.97
N GLY A 67 10.20 6.60 27.70
CA GLY A 67 9.07 7.40 27.22
C GLY A 67 9.11 7.70 25.73
N VAL A 68 7.96 8.10 25.20
CA VAL A 68 7.79 8.64 23.85
C VAL A 68 7.51 10.12 23.97
N LYS A 69 8.31 10.93 23.31
CA LYS A 69 8.11 12.39 23.20
C LYS A 69 7.14 12.67 22.06
N THR A 70 6.14 13.49 22.34
CA THR A 70 5.21 14.01 21.35
C THR A 70 5.24 15.52 21.35
N ASP A 71 4.64 16.16 20.35
CA ASP A 71 4.44 17.62 20.31
C ASP A 71 3.56 18.14 21.46
N LYS A 72 2.82 17.24 22.16
CA LYS A 72 1.89 17.57 23.26
C LYS A 72 2.37 17.13 24.64
N GLY A 73 3.55 16.55 24.72
CA GLY A 73 4.13 16.05 25.97
C GLY A 73 4.72 14.65 25.84
N THR A 74 5.11 14.07 26.97
CA THR A 74 5.77 12.75 27.00
C THR A 74 4.84 11.68 27.56
N ILE A 75 4.70 10.58 26.84
CA ILE A 75 4.04 9.36 27.31
C ILE A 75 5.10 8.49 27.97
N LYS A 76 4.98 8.28 29.27
CA LYS A 76 5.88 7.41 30.03
C LYS A 76 5.55 5.95 29.75
N THR A 77 6.53 5.22 29.25
CA THR A 77 6.43 3.78 28.93
C THR A 77 7.82 3.15 28.89
N ASN A 78 7.89 1.86 29.14
CA ASN A 78 9.13 1.08 28.99
C ASN A 78 9.10 0.13 27.79
N LYS A 79 8.05 0.20 26.97
CA LYS A 79 7.91 -0.56 25.72
C LYS A 79 7.25 0.31 24.65
N VAL A 80 7.78 0.25 23.45
CA VAL A 80 7.27 0.91 22.27
C VAL A 80 7.20 -0.10 21.13
N VAL A 81 6.15 -0.05 20.35
CA VAL A 81 6.04 -0.81 19.10
C VAL A 81 6.00 0.19 17.94
N ILE A 82 6.95 0.09 17.03
CA ILE A 82 6.99 0.89 15.82
C ILE A 82 6.18 0.16 14.76
N ALA A 83 5.03 0.73 14.39
CA ALA A 83 4.15 0.25 13.35
C ALA A 83 3.89 1.37 12.33
N SER A 84 4.91 2.17 12.05
CA SER A 84 4.82 3.40 11.27
C SER A 84 5.01 3.21 9.75
N GLY A 85 5.11 1.95 9.27
CA GLY A 85 5.24 1.66 7.84
C GLY A 85 6.45 2.38 7.23
N ILE A 86 6.21 3.15 6.17
CA ILE A 86 7.26 3.89 5.44
C ILE A 86 8.07 4.87 6.30
N TRP A 87 7.54 5.34 7.42
CA TRP A 87 8.25 6.21 8.38
C TRP A 87 9.11 5.44 9.39
N GLY A 88 9.19 4.10 9.27
CA GLY A 88 10.01 3.26 10.15
C GLY A 88 11.46 3.74 10.28
N PRO A 89 12.18 4.02 9.18
CA PRO A 89 13.57 4.50 9.24
C PRO A 89 13.74 5.78 10.07
N LEU A 90 12.86 6.77 9.90
CA LEU A 90 12.88 8.03 10.67
C LEU A 90 12.62 7.79 12.17
N MET A 91 11.71 6.86 12.50
CA MET A 91 11.46 6.47 13.89
C MET A 91 12.69 5.78 14.50
N GLY A 92 13.35 4.92 13.72
CA GLY A 92 14.60 4.27 14.13
C GLY A 92 15.72 5.28 14.37
N GLU A 93 15.90 6.25 13.49
CA GLU A 93 16.89 7.33 13.63
C GLU A 93 16.70 8.10 14.93
N MET A 94 15.45 8.47 15.27
CA MET A 94 15.11 9.15 16.54
C MET A 94 15.50 8.34 17.77
N ALA A 95 15.57 7.01 17.67
CA ALA A 95 15.98 6.10 18.74
C ALA A 95 17.47 5.69 18.68
N GLY A 96 18.17 6.05 17.61
CA GLY A 96 19.53 5.55 17.33
C GLY A 96 19.57 4.08 16.94
N VAL A 97 18.48 3.54 16.39
CA VAL A 97 18.31 2.14 15.97
C VAL A 97 18.10 2.10 14.46
N PRO A 98 18.99 1.47 13.68
CA PRO A 98 18.77 1.33 12.24
C PRO A 98 17.60 0.38 11.96
N ILE A 99 16.60 0.86 11.21
CA ILE A 99 15.50 0.03 10.71
C ILE A 99 15.73 -0.18 9.21
N PRO A 100 16.09 -1.40 8.77
CA PRO A 100 16.43 -1.70 7.37
C PRO A 100 15.17 -1.85 6.51
N LEU A 101 14.47 -0.75 6.33
CA LEU A 101 13.28 -0.62 5.52
C LEU A 101 13.46 0.55 4.56
N MET A 102 13.02 0.38 3.32
CA MET A 102 13.04 1.43 2.31
C MET A 102 11.63 1.68 1.78
N PRO A 103 11.20 2.93 1.69
CA PRO A 103 10.02 3.30 0.92
C PRO A 103 10.28 3.09 -0.57
N VAL A 104 9.32 2.46 -1.25
CA VAL A 104 9.39 2.15 -2.69
C VAL A 104 8.14 2.65 -3.37
N GLU A 105 8.28 3.31 -4.51
CA GLU A 105 7.14 3.72 -5.32
C GLU A 105 6.45 2.52 -5.96
N HIS A 106 5.13 2.59 -6.00
CA HIS A 106 4.26 1.58 -6.61
C HIS A 106 3.10 2.26 -7.32
N PRO A 107 3.06 2.28 -8.66
CA PRO A 107 2.00 2.95 -9.39
C PRO A 107 0.69 2.18 -9.29
N LEU A 108 -0.39 2.93 -9.13
CA LEU A 108 -1.77 2.44 -9.16
C LEU A 108 -2.59 3.37 -10.07
N LEU A 109 -3.09 2.83 -11.16
CA LEU A 109 -3.92 3.55 -12.12
C LEU A 109 -5.35 3.03 -12.08
N PHE A 110 -6.30 3.96 -12.25
CA PHE A 110 -7.72 3.66 -12.34
C PHE A 110 -8.22 3.95 -13.75
N PHE A 111 -8.82 2.96 -14.38
CA PHE A 111 -9.35 3.00 -15.74
C PHE A 111 -10.87 2.92 -15.75
N GLY A 112 -11.52 3.67 -16.61
CA GLY A 112 -12.96 3.57 -16.78
C GLY A 112 -13.74 4.80 -16.35
N PRO A 113 -15.02 4.62 -15.96
CA PRO A 113 -15.66 3.37 -15.48
C PRO A 113 -15.91 2.34 -16.59
N LEU A 114 -15.91 1.05 -16.24
CA LEU A 114 -16.31 -0.05 -17.12
C LEU A 114 -17.84 -0.21 -17.11
N PRO A 115 -18.52 -0.03 -18.27
CA PRO A 115 -19.98 0.02 -18.31
C PRO A 115 -20.68 -1.23 -17.73
N GLU A 116 -20.09 -2.42 -17.92
CA GLU A 116 -20.71 -3.68 -17.49
C GLU A 116 -20.75 -3.84 -15.96
N ILE A 117 -19.91 -3.15 -15.23
CA ILE A 117 -19.87 -3.21 -13.77
C ILE A 117 -20.28 -1.89 -13.10
N GLN A 118 -20.52 -0.85 -13.90
CA GLN A 118 -20.99 0.43 -13.37
C GLN A 118 -22.36 0.28 -12.73
N GLY A 119 -22.49 0.72 -11.47
CA GLY A 119 -23.75 0.64 -10.72
C GLY A 119 -24.00 -0.74 -10.09
N THR A 120 -23.03 -1.66 -10.12
CA THR A 120 -23.13 -2.92 -9.37
C THR A 120 -23.19 -2.69 -7.87
N ASP A 121 -23.87 -3.57 -7.15
CA ASP A 121 -23.88 -3.63 -5.69
C ASP A 121 -22.75 -4.54 -5.13
N GLU A 122 -22.05 -5.26 -6.01
CA GLU A 122 -20.96 -6.15 -5.63
C GLU A 122 -19.67 -5.38 -5.31
N PHE A 123 -18.88 -5.90 -4.38
CA PHE A 123 -17.56 -5.35 -4.06
C PHE A 123 -16.48 -5.74 -5.06
N LEU A 124 -16.68 -6.86 -5.74
CA LEU A 124 -15.82 -7.42 -6.76
C LEU A 124 -16.69 -8.21 -7.72
N VAL A 125 -16.60 -7.94 -9.01
CA VAL A 125 -17.37 -8.64 -10.06
C VAL A 125 -16.51 -9.73 -10.71
N TYR A 126 -15.24 -9.41 -10.98
CA TYR A 126 -14.28 -10.32 -11.59
C TYR A 126 -13.20 -10.73 -10.59
N PRO A 127 -12.59 -11.91 -10.75
CA PRO A 127 -11.42 -12.28 -9.96
C PRO A 127 -10.26 -11.33 -10.22
N LEU A 128 -9.33 -11.21 -9.26
CA LEU A 128 -8.08 -10.50 -9.46
C LEU A 128 -7.24 -11.21 -10.52
N LEU A 129 -6.87 -10.51 -11.57
CA LEU A 129 -5.87 -10.97 -12.54
C LEU A 129 -4.47 -10.60 -12.05
N ARG A 130 -3.60 -11.59 -11.90
CA ARG A 130 -2.15 -11.42 -11.68
C ARG A 130 -1.41 -11.78 -12.96
N ASP A 131 -0.85 -10.79 -13.64
CA ASP A 131 0.04 -11.00 -14.79
C ASP A 131 1.48 -11.16 -14.28
N GLN A 132 1.87 -12.40 -14.01
CA GLN A 132 3.20 -12.70 -13.49
C GLN A 132 4.31 -12.43 -14.52
N GLY A 133 4.01 -12.53 -15.81
CA GLY A 133 4.97 -12.26 -16.88
C GLY A 133 5.37 -10.80 -16.96
N ASN A 134 4.46 -9.91 -16.61
CA ASN A 134 4.63 -8.46 -16.65
C ASN A 134 4.66 -7.80 -15.26
N SER A 135 4.75 -8.58 -14.19
CA SER A 135 4.75 -8.09 -12.79
C SER A 135 3.60 -7.15 -12.46
N ALA A 136 2.44 -7.35 -13.09
CA ALA A 136 1.28 -6.48 -12.98
C ALA A 136 0.05 -7.19 -12.43
N TYR A 137 -0.96 -6.42 -12.09
CA TYR A 137 -2.28 -6.94 -11.73
C TYR A 137 -3.38 -6.02 -12.22
N VAL A 138 -4.55 -6.62 -12.47
CA VAL A 138 -5.80 -5.89 -12.78
C VAL A 138 -6.90 -6.40 -11.87
N ARG A 139 -7.66 -5.47 -11.30
CA ARG A 139 -8.82 -5.75 -10.46
C ARG A 139 -9.93 -4.74 -10.75
N ASP A 140 -11.19 -5.17 -10.73
CA ASP A 140 -12.28 -4.20 -10.67
C ASP A 140 -12.48 -3.65 -9.26
N THR A 141 -13.07 -2.48 -9.18
CA THR A 141 -13.36 -1.80 -7.92
C THR A 141 -14.80 -2.05 -7.44
N GLY A 142 -15.57 -2.80 -8.20
CA GLY A 142 -16.97 -3.02 -7.92
C GLY A 142 -17.70 -1.70 -7.64
N ARG A 143 -18.51 -1.68 -6.58
CA ARG A 143 -19.26 -0.48 -6.17
C ARG A 143 -18.43 0.61 -5.50
N LEU A 144 -17.19 0.34 -5.09
CA LEU A 144 -16.42 1.26 -4.23
C LEU A 144 -15.96 2.53 -4.97
N HIS A 145 -15.56 2.39 -6.23
CA HIS A 145 -15.08 3.49 -7.09
C HIS A 145 -15.85 3.57 -8.40
N GLY A 146 -17.17 3.27 -8.37
CA GLY A 146 -18.04 3.45 -9.52
C GLY A 146 -17.79 2.50 -10.69
N GLY A 147 -17.23 1.31 -10.44
CA GLY A 147 -17.00 0.31 -11.47
C GLY A 147 -15.77 0.61 -12.34
N MET A 148 -14.70 1.09 -11.75
CA MET A 148 -13.40 1.25 -12.43
C MET A 148 -12.60 -0.04 -12.38
N LEU A 149 -11.55 -0.12 -13.20
CA LEU A 149 -10.50 -1.12 -13.12
C LEU A 149 -9.26 -0.48 -12.49
N GLU A 150 -8.68 -1.15 -11.50
CA GLU A 150 -7.36 -0.83 -10.95
C GLU A 150 -6.30 -1.63 -11.71
N TRP A 151 -5.25 -0.96 -12.15
CA TRP A 151 -4.02 -1.58 -12.62
C TRP A 151 -2.87 -1.15 -11.74
N GLY A 152 -2.08 -2.11 -11.28
CA GLY A 152 -0.84 -1.86 -10.54
C GLY A 152 0.31 -2.68 -11.09
N TYR A 153 1.52 -2.17 -10.88
CA TYR A 153 2.73 -2.74 -11.44
C TYR A 153 3.83 -2.80 -10.38
N TYR A 154 4.48 -3.95 -10.28
CA TYR A 154 5.69 -4.14 -9.48
C TYR A 154 6.90 -4.14 -10.41
N GLU A 155 7.87 -3.29 -10.12
CA GLU A 155 9.08 -3.23 -10.92
C GLU A 155 9.87 -4.53 -10.88
N ASP A 156 10.24 -5.00 -12.06
CA ASP A 156 10.97 -6.26 -12.25
C ASP A 156 12.49 -6.09 -12.32
N LYS A 157 12.98 -4.84 -12.40
CA LYS A 157 14.41 -4.51 -12.54
C LYS A 157 14.95 -3.84 -11.30
N GLU A 158 14.77 -2.52 -11.22
CA GLU A 158 15.25 -1.73 -10.08
C GLU A 158 14.07 -1.02 -9.41
N PRO A 159 13.80 -1.32 -8.12
CA PRO A 159 12.74 -0.64 -7.40
C PRO A 159 13.07 0.85 -7.24
N ARG A 160 12.08 1.71 -7.42
CA ARG A 160 12.22 3.16 -7.21
C ARG A 160 12.21 3.46 -5.72
N LEU A 161 13.41 3.52 -5.15
CA LEU A 161 13.61 3.84 -3.75
C LEU A 161 13.32 5.32 -3.49
N VAL A 162 12.67 5.61 -2.38
CA VAL A 162 12.41 6.96 -1.91
C VAL A 162 13.18 7.21 -0.63
N ASP A 163 13.89 8.33 -0.57
CA ASP A 163 14.53 8.75 0.65
C ASP A 163 13.45 8.97 1.74
N PRO A 164 13.58 8.38 2.93
CA PRO A 164 12.63 8.61 4.02
C PRO A 164 12.41 10.08 4.36
N GLU A 165 13.42 10.95 4.17
CA GLU A 165 13.30 12.39 4.38
C GLU A 165 12.41 13.09 3.33
N ASP A 166 12.23 12.46 2.17
CA ASP A 166 11.36 12.95 1.09
C ASP A 166 9.88 12.56 1.26
N ILE A 167 9.55 11.77 2.27
CA ILE A 167 8.16 11.43 2.57
C ILE A 167 7.44 12.70 3.06
N GLY A 168 6.31 13.01 2.43
CA GLY A 168 5.55 14.22 2.74
C GLY A 168 6.11 15.50 2.11
N ASN A 169 7.10 15.40 1.22
CA ASN A 169 7.58 16.54 0.45
C ASN A 169 6.45 17.12 -0.42
N PRO A 170 5.99 18.36 -0.18
CA PRO A 170 4.78 18.89 -0.83
C PRO A 170 4.93 19.09 -2.35
N GLU A 171 6.15 19.11 -2.87
CA GLU A 171 6.38 19.17 -4.33
C GLU A 171 6.19 17.82 -5.03
N LYS A 172 6.24 16.73 -4.28
CA LYS A 172 6.18 15.35 -4.78
C LYS A 172 4.90 14.61 -4.39
N THR A 173 4.20 15.09 -3.37
CA THR A 173 2.99 14.45 -2.82
C THR A 173 1.71 15.01 -3.43
N MET A 174 0.68 14.17 -3.45
CA MET A 174 -0.69 14.56 -3.85
C MET A 174 -1.52 14.90 -2.59
N THR A 175 -2.50 14.07 -2.28
CA THR A 175 -3.46 14.28 -1.18
C THR A 175 -3.00 13.67 0.15
N SER A 176 -1.96 12.86 0.12
CA SER A 176 -1.41 12.15 1.29
C SER A 176 0.11 12.01 1.12
N ASP A 177 0.82 12.02 2.23
CA ASP A 177 2.29 11.88 2.27
C ASP A 177 2.79 10.58 1.62
N SER A 178 1.95 9.54 1.58
CA SER A 178 2.24 8.26 0.92
C SER A 178 1.78 8.17 -0.53
N MET A 179 1.19 9.24 -1.08
CA MET A 179 0.71 9.30 -2.47
C MET A 179 1.49 10.35 -3.23
N ARG A 180 2.18 9.93 -4.28
CA ARG A 180 3.01 10.78 -5.13
C ARG A 180 2.43 10.89 -6.52
N HIS A 181 2.84 11.92 -7.26
CA HIS A 181 2.49 12.07 -8.67
C HIS A 181 3.07 10.92 -9.49
N LEU A 182 2.30 10.45 -10.47
CA LEU A 182 2.77 9.44 -11.42
C LEU A 182 3.88 10.00 -12.30
N ASN A 183 4.87 9.16 -12.57
CA ASN A 183 5.81 9.38 -13.66
C ASN A 183 5.42 8.46 -14.84
N LEU A 184 4.75 9.04 -15.83
CA LEU A 184 4.22 8.28 -16.96
C LEU A 184 5.32 7.70 -17.85
N GLU A 185 6.48 8.34 -17.95
CA GLU A 185 7.60 7.84 -18.75
C GLU A 185 8.12 6.50 -18.19
N GLU A 186 8.10 6.34 -16.88
CA GLU A 186 8.60 5.13 -16.21
C GLU A 186 7.63 3.95 -16.32
N ILE A 187 6.33 4.21 -16.43
CA ILE A 187 5.30 3.15 -16.52
C ILE A 187 4.84 2.88 -17.97
N ALA A 188 5.34 3.60 -18.96
CA ALA A 188 4.87 3.48 -20.34
C ALA A 188 5.01 2.06 -20.91
N GLU A 189 6.19 1.44 -20.79
CA GLU A 189 6.43 0.07 -21.29
C GLU A 189 5.57 -0.97 -20.54
N PRO A 190 5.51 -0.99 -19.19
CA PRO A 190 4.60 -1.89 -18.46
C PRO A 190 3.12 -1.70 -18.79
N LEU A 191 2.72 -0.47 -19.04
CA LEU A 191 1.34 -0.15 -19.38
C LEU A 191 0.97 -0.63 -20.79
N GLU A 192 1.88 -0.51 -21.77
CA GLU A 192 1.68 -1.10 -23.11
C GLU A 192 1.46 -2.61 -23.04
N LYS A 193 2.25 -3.31 -22.23
CA LYS A 193 2.06 -4.76 -22.00
C LYS A 193 0.73 -5.09 -21.31
N ALA A 194 0.26 -4.21 -20.42
CA ALA A 194 -1.07 -4.37 -19.82
C ALA A 194 -2.19 -4.24 -20.85
N PHE A 195 -2.03 -3.38 -21.85
CA PHE A 195 -2.98 -3.24 -22.96
C PHE A 195 -3.00 -4.47 -23.89
N GLU A 196 -1.88 -5.20 -23.99
CA GLU A 196 -1.86 -6.48 -24.70
C GLU A 196 -2.65 -7.56 -23.94
N THR A 197 -2.50 -7.66 -22.62
CA THR A 197 -3.18 -8.66 -21.79
C THR A 197 -4.63 -8.31 -21.48
N THR A 198 -4.93 -7.03 -21.33
CA THR A 198 -6.25 -6.50 -20.97
C THR A 198 -6.58 -5.29 -21.84
N PRO A 199 -6.94 -5.51 -23.12
CA PRO A 199 -7.09 -4.43 -24.12
C PRO A 199 -8.09 -3.33 -23.74
N ILE A 200 -9.12 -3.67 -22.96
CA ILE A 200 -10.14 -2.71 -22.52
C ILE A 200 -9.53 -1.53 -21.74
N LEU A 201 -8.40 -1.70 -21.07
CA LEU A 201 -7.72 -0.61 -20.37
C LEU A 201 -7.38 0.54 -21.30
N ASN A 202 -6.89 0.23 -22.53
CA ASN A 202 -6.57 1.24 -23.53
C ASN A 202 -7.83 1.95 -24.06
N GLU A 203 -8.95 1.24 -24.17
CA GLU A 203 -10.20 1.79 -24.67
C GLU A 203 -10.85 2.73 -23.64
N LEU A 204 -10.82 2.37 -22.36
CA LEU A 204 -11.40 3.14 -21.27
C LEU A 204 -10.62 4.42 -20.96
N GLY A 205 -9.28 4.36 -21.11
CA GLY A 205 -8.40 5.39 -20.59
C GLY A 205 -8.36 5.43 -19.07
N TRP A 206 -7.39 6.12 -18.51
CA TRP A 206 -7.19 6.21 -17.07
C TRP A 206 -7.58 7.58 -16.50
N ASP A 207 -8.03 7.59 -15.24
CA ASP A 207 -8.38 8.80 -14.51
C ASP A 207 -7.15 9.35 -13.76
N GLU A 208 -6.62 10.46 -14.24
CA GLU A 208 -5.45 11.12 -13.66
C GLU A 208 -5.65 11.55 -12.20
N ARG A 209 -6.89 11.88 -11.80
CA ARG A 209 -7.18 12.37 -10.46
C ARG A 209 -7.18 11.29 -9.40
N SER A 210 -7.57 10.09 -9.80
CA SER A 210 -7.61 8.92 -8.91
C SER A 210 -6.32 8.12 -8.93
N SER A 211 -5.52 8.26 -10.00
CA SER A 211 -4.29 7.49 -10.20
C SER A 211 -3.09 8.15 -9.50
N PHE A 212 -2.22 7.34 -8.91
CA PHE A 212 -1.10 7.85 -8.12
C PHE A 212 0.04 6.84 -8.02
N ASN A 213 1.19 7.31 -7.54
CA ASN A 213 2.31 6.50 -7.12
C ASN A 213 2.23 6.32 -5.60
N GLY A 214 1.89 5.14 -5.12
CA GLY A 214 1.86 4.81 -3.70
C GLY A 214 3.27 4.52 -3.16
N LEU A 215 3.48 4.71 -1.86
CA LEU A 215 4.70 4.29 -1.19
C LEU A 215 4.46 3.00 -0.42
N LEU A 216 5.21 1.97 -0.76
CA LEU A 216 5.26 0.70 -0.04
C LEU A 216 6.47 0.65 0.87
N SER A 217 6.34 0.03 2.03
CA SER A 217 7.46 -0.26 2.93
C SER A 217 8.05 -1.61 2.60
N VAL A 218 9.28 -1.65 2.11
CA VAL A 218 9.95 -2.87 1.67
C VAL A 218 11.21 -3.12 2.49
N THR A 219 11.40 -4.36 2.92
CA THR A 219 12.62 -4.85 3.55
C THR A 219 13.45 -5.64 2.54
N SER A 220 14.74 -5.80 2.79
CA SER A 220 15.66 -6.47 1.86
C SER A 220 15.33 -7.94 1.58
N ASP A 221 14.60 -8.59 2.49
CA ASP A 221 14.19 -10.00 2.39
C ASP A 221 12.67 -10.16 2.18
N ALA A 222 11.95 -9.05 1.97
CA ALA A 222 10.49 -8.99 1.88
C ALA A 222 9.76 -9.52 3.13
N GLY A 223 10.47 -9.74 4.22
CA GLY A 223 9.93 -10.20 5.50
C GLY A 223 9.54 -9.05 6.43
N SER A 224 8.62 -9.30 7.34
CA SER A 224 8.27 -8.34 8.38
C SER A 224 9.38 -8.25 9.44
N LEU A 225 9.74 -7.04 9.87
CA LEU A 225 10.64 -6.82 11.00
C LEU A 225 9.85 -6.95 12.30
N ILE A 226 10.02 -8.08 13.00
CA ILE A 226 9.31 -8.36 14.26
C ILE A 226 10.34 -8.77 15.32
N GLY A 227 10.45 -7.97 16.35
CA GLY A 227 11.37 -8.23 17.46
C GLY A 227 11.77 -6.97 18.22
N GLU A 228 12.42 -7.17 19.36
CA GLU A 228 13.01 -6.09 20.15
C GLU A 228 14.37 -5.71 19.55
N SER A 229 14.67 -4.41 19.49
CA SER A 229 15.99 -3.93 19.07
C SER A 229 17.09 -4.43 20.03
N PRO A 230 18.22 -4.94 19.51
CA PRO A 230 19.37 -5.29 20.36
C PRO A 230 20.07 -4.07 20.98
N GLU A 231 19.92 -2.87 20.38
CA GLU A 231 20.58 -1.65 20.83
C GLU A 231 19.81 -0.95 21.95
N VAL A 232 18.46 -0.98 21.86
CA VAL A 232 17.58 -0.26 22.80
C VAL A 232 16.48 -1.18 23.29
N ARG A 233 16.54 -1.57 24.55
CA ARG A 233 15.52 -2.43 25.18
C ARG A 233 14.17 -1.73 25.24
N GLY A 234 13.12 -2.47 24.89
CA GLY A 234 11.77 -1.95 24.84
C GLY A 234 11.41 -1.18 23.58
N PHE A 235 12.32 -1.16 22.57
CA PHE A 235 12.10 -0.56 21.27
C PHE A 235 11.98 -1.64 20.20
#